data_75f8faaa2ed0581618b42844410d9745
#
_entry.id   75f8faaa2ed0581618b42844410d9745
#
_cell.length_a   1.000
_cell.length_b   1.000
_cell.length_c   1.000
_cell.angle_alpha   90.00
_cell.angle_beta   90.00
_cell.angle_gamma   90.00
#
_symmetry.space_group_name_H-M   'P 1'
#
loop_
_entity.id
_entity.type
_entity.pdbx_description
1 polymer ?
#
loop_
_entity_poly.entity_id
_entity_poly.type
_entity_poly.pdbx_seq_one_letter_code
_entity_poly.pdbx_strand_id
1 'polypeptide(L)'
;MLFRSSEATGELIIACDTSGSMGGIYPTVFGEIARIAENVNPDGVRVIWWDSSVCGEQLFKPHEFNTIGSLLKPSGGGGTSPQCVVEYIRSKKYQPKGVVWLTDGYLDGSDGKVDVPALWGVVDNDHFVAPQGKTVRIYSN
;
A
#
# COMPACT_ATOMS: atom_id res chain seq x y z
N MET A 1 -9.49 10.65 -8.93
CA MET A 1 -8.22 10.03 -8.52
C MET A 1 -7.40 11.01 -7.68
N LEU A 2 -6.75 10.50 -6.65
CA LEU A 2 -5.97 11.34 -5.74
C LEU A 2 -4.65 11.81 -6.37
N PHE A 3 -4.04 10.97 -7.19
CA PHE A 3 -2.75 11.26 -7.82
C PHE A 3 -2.93 11.46 -9.31
N ARG A 4 -2.18 12.39 -9.88
CA ARG A 4 -2.23 12.67 -11.32
C ARG A 4 -0.97 12.14 -11.99
N SER A 5 -1.14 11.36 -13.05
CA SER A 5 -0.01 10.81 -13.79
C SER A 5 0.83 11.91 -14.45
N SER A 6 0.21 13.00 -14.90
CA SER A 6 0.92 14.12 -15.50
C SER A 6 1.85 14.85 -14.52
N GLU A 7 1.66 14.65 -13.22
CA GLU A 7 2.50 15.24 -12.19
C GLU A 7 3.45 14.21 -11.57
N ALA A 8 3.57 13.03 -12.19
CA ALA A 8 4.34 11.93 -11.65
C ALA A 8 5.83 12.22 -11.69
N THR A 9 6.35 12.78 -10.61
CA THR A 9 7.77 12.97 -10.37
C THR A 9 8.07 12.33 -9.03
N GLY A 10 8.75 11.20 -9.04
CA GLY A 10 9.06 10.49 -7.83
C GLY A 10 8.22 9.24 -7.64
N GLU A 11 8.46 8.58 -6.52
CA GLU A 11 7.89 7.27 -6.23
C GLU A 11 6.51 7.36 -5.61
N LEU A 12 5.73 6.31 -5.87
CA LEU A 12 4.53 6.01 -5.12
C LEU A 12 4.86 4.88 -4.14
N ILE A 13 4.50 5.03 -2.88
CA ILE A 13 4.62 3.94 -1.91
C ILE A 13 3.27 3.24 -1.81
N ILE A 14 3.29 1.91 -1.91
CA ILE A 14 2.12 1.07 -1.63
C ILE A 14 2.45 0.26 -0.38
N ALA A 15 1.76 0.58 0.71
CA ALA A 15 1.94 -0.08 1.99
C ALA A 15 0.92 -1.21 2.10
N CYS A 16 1.38 -2.45 1.97
CA CYS A 16 0.49 -3.60 1.90
C CYS A 16 0.54 -4.42 3.19
N ASP A 17 -0.61 -4.53 3.83
CA ASP A 17 -0.83 -5.31 5.03
C ASP A 17 -0.60 -6.80 4.73
N THR A 18 0.21 -7.46 5.56
CA THR A 18 0.49 -8.89 5.44
C THR A 18 0.10 -9.66 6.70
N SER A 19 -0.81 -9.08 7.50
CA SER A 19 -1.32 -9.80 8.67
C SER A 19 -1.98 -11.13 8.24
N GLY A 20 -2.14 -12.05 9.20
CA GLY A 20 -2.66 -13.38 8.90
C GLY A 20 -4.02 -13.38 8.21
N SER A 21 -4.85 -12.36 8.45
CA SER A 21 -6.16 -12.24 7.82
C SER A 21 -6.10 -11.92 6.32
N MET A 22 -4.94 -11.50 5.80
CA MET A 22 -4.78 -11.13 4.39
C MET A 22 -4.56 -12.31 3.44
N GLY A 23 -4.25 -13.48 3.96
CA GLY A 23 -3.79 -14.61 3.13
C GLY A 23 -4.72 -14.98 1.99
N GLY A 24 -6.03 -14.94 2.23
CA GLY A 24 -7.02 -15.33 1.22
C GLY A 24 -7.31 -14.26 0.16
N ILE A 25 -6.84 -13.04 0.34
CA ILE A 25 -7.18 -11.92 -0.54
C ILE A 25 -5.99 -11.37 -1.33
N TYR A 26 -4.82 -12.00 -1.25
CA TYR A 26 -3.65 -11.54 -2.01
C TYR A 26 -3.88 -11.43 -3.51
N PRO A 27 -4.58 -12.37 -4.18
CA PRO A 27 -4.82 -12.19 -5.63
C PRO A 27 -5.53 -10.88 -5.94
N THR A 28 -6.53 -10.49 -5.15
CA THR A 28 -7.23 -9.22 -5.31
C THR A 28 -6.28 -8.04 -5.05
N VAL A 29 -5.48 -8.11 -3.99
CA VAL A 29 -4.52 -7.06 -3.62
C VAL A 29 -3.48 -6.88 -4.72
N PHE A 30 -2.92 -7.97 -5.25
CA PHE A 30 -1.92 -7.92 -6.30
C PHE A 30 -2.48 -7.28 -7.58
N GLY A 31 -3.73 -7.61 -7.90
CA GLY A 31 -4.41 -6.98 -9.05
C GLY A 31 -4.56 -5.47 -8.85
N GLU A 32 -4.87 -5.03 -7.64
CA GLU A 32 -4.98 -3.60 -7.33
C GLU A 32 -3.63 -2.90 -7.42
N ILE A 33 -2.57 -3.52 -6.93
CA ILE A 33 -1.21 -2.94 -7.02
C ILE A 33 -0.82 -2.75 -8.50
N ALA A 34 -1.06 -3.76 -9.32
CA ALA A 34 -0.75 -3.69 -10.75
C ALA A 34 -1.54 -2.57 -11.43
N ARG A 35 -2.85 -2.48 -11.14
CA ARG A 35 -3.71 -1.46 -11.71
C ARG A 35 -3.29 -0.05 -11.32
N ILE A 36 -2.93 0.14 -10.04
CA ILE A 36 -2.47 1.44 -9.54
C ILE A 36 -1.17 1.84 -10.24
N ALA A 37 -0.21 0.92 -10.32
CA ALA A 37 1.09 1.20 -10.93
C ALA A 37 0.93 1.64 -12.39
N GLU A 38 0.10 0.93 -13.15
CA GLU A 38 -0.12 1.24 -14.57
C GLU A 38 -0.90 2.55 -14.76
N ASN A 39 -1.91 2.80 -13.92
CA ASN A 39 -2.77 3.99 -14.06
C ASN A 39 -2.08 5.26 -13.58
N VAL A 40 -1.37 5.22 -12.48
CA VAL A 40 -0.66 6.39 -11.93
C VAL A 40 0.63 6.64 -12.70
N ASN A 41 1.29 5.57 -13.11
CA ASN A 41 2.55 5.61 -13.87
C ASN A 41 3.59 6.52 -13.20
N PRO A 42 3.95 6.29 -11.95
CA PRO A 42 4.97 7.08 -11.26
C PRO A 42 6.37 6.70 -11.72
N ASP A 43 7.39 7.39 -11.22
CA ASP A 43 8.79 7.08 -11.52
C ASP A 43 9.23 5.74 -10.94
N GLY A 44 8.53 5.26 -9.94
CA GLY A 44 8.75 3.95 -9.33
C GLY A 44 7.63 3.64 -8.36
N VAL A 45 7.43 2.35 -8.09
CA VAL A 45 6.49 1.88 -7.07
C VAL A 45 7.28 1.12 -6.03
N ARG A 46 7.25 1.60 -4.81
CA ARG A 46 7.88 0.94 -3.67
C ARG A 46 6.79 0.27 -2.84
N VAL A 47 6.79 -1.05 -2.84
CA VAL A 47 5.82 -1.83 -2.06
C VAL A 47 6.47 -2.15 -0.71
N ILE A 48 5.82 -1.73 0.37
CA ILE A 48 6.29 -1.99 1.73
C ILE A 48 5.34 -2.99 2.37
N TRP A 49 5.86 -4.15 2.70
CA TRP A 49 5.11 -5.23 3.35
C TRP A 49 5.17 -5.04 4.87
N TRP A 50 4.01 -5.06 5.53
CA TRP A 50 3.97 -4.80 6.97
C TRP A 50 2.92 -5.65 7.68
N ASP A 51 3.23 -5.96 8.94
CA ASP A 51 2.28 -6.52 9.89
C ASP A 51 2.37 -5.67 11.18
N SER A 52 2.86 -6.19 12.28
CA SER A 52 3.16 -5.35 13.46
C SER A 52 4.47 -4.58 13.27
N SER A 53 5.27 -4.94 12.26
CA SER A 53 6.50 -4.24 11.88
C SER A 53 6.63 -4.28 10.37
N VAL A 54 7.57 -3.51 9.83
CA VAL A 54 7.88 -3.60 8.39
C VAL A 54 8.64 -4.90 8.16
N CYS A 55 8.13 -5.74 7.27
CA CYS A 55 8.66 -7.08 7.02
C CYS A 55 9.55 -7.14 5.77
N GLY A 56 9.46 -6.15 4.90
CA GLY A 56 10.25 -6.10 3.69
C GLY A 56 9.76 -5.03 2.75
N GLU A 57 10.50 -4.81 1.68
CA GLU A 57 10.08 -3.88 0.63
C GLU A 57 10.59 -4.34 -0.72
N GLN A 58 9.88 -3.96 -1.78
CA GLN A 58 10.28 -4.21 -3.16
C GLN A 58 10.09 -2.93 -3.94
N LEU A 59 11.10 -2.55 -4.73
CA LEU A 59 11.04 -1.38 -5.59
C LEU A 59 10.90 -1.83 -7.04
N PHE A 60 9.90 -1.31 -7.73
CA PHE A 60 9.62 -1.61 -9.13
C PHE A 60 9.79 -0.35 -9.98
N LYS A 61 10.45 -0.50 -11.11
CA LYS A 61 10.64 0.58 -12.08
C LYS A 61 9.53 0.52 -13.15
N PRO A 62 9.31 1.60 -13.91
CA PRO A 62 8.21 1.64 -14.88
C PRO A 62 8.19 0.47 -15.87
N HIS A 63 9.34 -0.02 -16.29
CA HIS A 63 9.40 -1.14 -17.24
C HIS A 63 8.91 -2.46 -16.65
N GLU A 64 8.73 -2.53 -15.32
CA GLU A 64 8.24 -3.72 -14.62
C GLU A 64 6.75 -3.64 -14.29
N PHE A 65 6.09 -2.50 -14.51
CA PHE A 65 4.71 -2.30 -14.05
C PHE A 65 3.72 -3.25 -14.69
N ASN A 66 3.92 -3.62 -15.94
CA ASN A 66 3.00 -4.52 -16.64
C ASN A 66 3.09 -5.98 -16.13
N THR A 67 4.14 -6.32 -15.40
CA THR A 67 4.31 -7.66 -14.82
C THR A 67 4.43 -7.65 -13.30
N ILE A 68 4.16 -6.49 -12.67
CA ILE A 68 4.42 -6.31 -11.24
C ILE A 68 3.68 -7.35 -10.40
N GLY A 69 2.46 -7.72 -10.78
CA GLY A 69 1.67 -8.70 -10.02
C GLY A 69 2.36 -10.05 -9.86
N SER A 70 3.17 -10.47 -10.84
CA SER A 70 3.88 -11.73 -10.78
C SER A 70 5.21 -11.63 -10.03
N LEU A 71 5.66 -10.41 -9.72
CA LEU A 71 6.94 -10.17 -9.05
C LEU A 71 6.77 -9.91 -7.55
N LEU A 72 5.54 -9.74 -7.08
CA LEU A 72 5.27 -9.42 -5.68
C LEU A 72 5.52 -10.62 -4.77
N LYS A 73 6.24 -10.38 -3.68
CA LYS A 73 6.62 -11.42 -2.72
C LYS A 73 6.33 -10.93 -1.30
N PRO A 74 5.08 -11.10 -0.82
CA PRO A 74 4.73 -10.65 0.51
C PRO A 74 5.53 -11.37 1.59
N SER A 75 5.82 -10.65 2.67
CA SER A 75 6.47 -11.18 3.87
C SER A 75 5.70 -10.70 5.08
N GLY A 76 5.55 -11.56 6.07
CA GLY A 76 4.86 -11.24 7.32
C GLY A 76 3.90 -12.33 7.71
N GLY A 77 2.82 -11.96 8.40
CA GLY A 77 1.78 -12.88 8.86
C GLY A 77 1.40 -12.67 10.31
N GLY A 78 1.92 -11.64 10.96
CA GLY A 78 1.62 -11.31 12.36
C GLY A 78 0.44 -10.37 12.53
N GLY A 79 0.54 -9.43 13.46
CA GLY A 79 -0.46 -8.42 13.75
C GLY A 79 -0.46 -7.28 12.74
N THR A 80 -1.10 -6.15 13.09
CA THR A 80 -1.32 -5.05 12.12
C THR A 80 -1.13 -3.68 12.77
N SER A 81 0.03 -3.09 12.58
CA SER A 81 0.33 -1.74 13.09
C SER A 81 0.77 -0.82 11.95
N PRO A 82 -0.14 0.02 11.41
CA PRO A 82 0.25 0.92 10.31
C PRO A 82 1.28 1.95 10.73
N GLN A 83 1.36 2.30 12.01
CA GLN A 83 2.34 3.27 12.47
C GLN A 83 3.78 2.82 12.21
N CYS A 84 4.05 1.52 12.14
CA CYS A 84 5.39 1.03 11.83
C CYS A 84 5.84 1.47 10.43
N VAL A 85 4.92 1.57 9.49
CA VAL A 85 5.21 2.03 8.13
C VAL A 85 5.54 3.52 8.14
N VAL A 86 4.78 4.31 8.88
CA VAL A 86 5.02 5.77 8.99
C VAL A 86 6.43 6.02 9.52
N GLU A 87 6.80 5.33 10.58
CA GLU A 87 8.13 5.47 11.19
C GLU A 87 9.24 4.98 10.25
N TYR A 88 8.97 3.90 9.52
CA TYR A 88 9.91 3.36 8.55
C TYR A 88 10.18 4.37 7.42
N ILE A 89 9.13 4.96 6.86
CA ILE A 89 9.25 5.97 5.80
C ILE A 89 10.08 7.15 6.30
N ARG A 90 9.83 7.60 7.52
CA ARG A 90 10.58 8.71 8.13
C ARG A 90 12.04 8.35 8.37
N SER A 91 12.30 7.15 8.88
CA SER A 91 13.66 6.71 9.18
C SER A 91 14.51 6.55 7.92
N LYS A 92 13.90 6.10 6.84
CA LYS A 92 14.56 5.96 5.54
C LYS A 92 14.64 7.28 4.78
N LYS A 93 13.94 8.32 5.25
CA LYS A 93 13.86 9.64 4.60
C LYS A 93 13.29 9.56 3.19
N TYR A 94 12.37 8.62 2.96
CA TYR A 94 11.67 8.53 1.69
C TYR A 94 10.74 9.72 1.53
N GLN A 95 10.67 10.26 0.32
CA GLN A 95 9.80 11.38 -0.01
C GLN A 95 8.90 11.01 -1.19
N PRO A 96 7.94 10.10 -0.98
CA PRO A 96 7.06 9.68 -2.06
C PRO A 96 6.08 10.78 -2.42
N LYS A 97 5.54 10.73 -3.63
CA LYS A 97 4.47 11.64 -4.03
C LYS A 97 3.15 11.30 -3.35
N GLY A 98 3.01 10.09 -2.85
CA GLY A 98 1.82 9.66 -2.13
C GLY A 98 2.00 8.27 -1.57
N VAL A 99 1.07 7.87 -0.70
CA VAL A 99 1.06 6.54 -0.09
C VAL A 99 -0.32 5.93 -0.31
N VAL A 100 -0.36 4.73 -0.86
CA VAL A 100 -1.57 3.92 -0.96
C VAL A 100 -1.45 2.79 0.05
N TRP A 101 -2.41 2.71 0.96
CA TRP A 101 -2.49 1.62 1.92
C TRP A 101 -3.42 0.55 1.37
N LEU A 102 -3.04 -0.71 1.50
CA LEU A 102 -3.90 -1.84 1.15
C LEU A 102 -4.00 -2.75 2.37
N THR A 103 -5.21 -2.94 2.88
CA THR A 103 -5.45 -3.67 4.12
C THR A 103 -6.90 -4.17 4.14
N ASP A 104 -7.19 -5.13 5.02
CA ASP A 104 -8.58 -5.50 5.31
C ASP A 104 -9.18 -4.66 6.44
N GLY A 105 -8.41 -3.72 6.99
CA GLY A 105 -8.92 -2.74 7.95
C GLY A 105 -9.00 -3.21 9.39
N TYR A 106 -8.56 -4.41 9.71
CA TYR A 106 -8.53 -4.92 11.08
C TYR A 106 -7.17 -4.58 11.70
N LEU A 107 -7.07 -3.35 12.22
CA LEU A 107 -5.80 -2.76 12.66
C LEU A 107 -5.67 -2.78 14.19
N ASP A 108 -4.42 -2.79 14.66
CA ASP A 108 -4.07 -2.82 16.09
C ASP A 108 -3.95 -1.41 16.68
N GLY A 109 -4.86 -0.53 16.31
CA GLY A 109 -5.07 0.73 17.04
C GLY A 109 -4.19 1.91 16.71
N SER A 110 -3.22 1.83 15.84
CA SER A 110 -2.43 3.01 15.46
C SER A 110 -3.02 3.71 14.25
N ASP A 111 -2.75 5.00 14.09
CA ASP A 111 -3.43 5.81 13.09
C ASP A 111 -2.81 5.78 11.69
N GLY A 112 -1.50 5.62 11.56
CA GLY A 112 -0.87 5.52 10.24
C GLY A 112 -0.98 6.76 9.38
N LYS A 113 -0.79 7.95 9.95
CA LYS A 113 -0.84 9.20 9.20
C LYS A 113 0.52 9.54 8.62
N VAL A 114 0.55 9.87 7.34
CA VAL A 114 1.76 10.26 6.62
C VAL A 114 1.72 11.73 6.24
N ASP A 115 2.88 12.27 5.82
CA ASP A 115 3.03 13.70 5.53
C ASP A 115 2.76 14.03 4.04
N VAL A 116 2.27 13.09 3.28
CA VAL A 116 1.97 13.22 1.85
C VAL A 116 0.54 12.75 1.61
N PRO A 117 -0.03 13.00 0.43
CA PRO A 117 -1.38 12.50 0.12
C PRO A 117 -1.46 11.00 0.32
N ALA A 118 -2.57 10.55 0.90
CA ALA A 118 -2.79 9.15 1.24
C ALA A 118 -4.15 8.67 0.74
N LEU A 119 -4.20 7.40 0.37
CA LEU A 119 -5.42 6.71 -0.01
C LEU A 119 -5.40 5.34 0.65
N TRP A 120 -6.52 4.94 1.22
CA TRP A 120 -6.68 3.65 1.87
C TRP A 120 -7.60 2.76 1.04
N GLY A 121 -7.05 1.71 0.44
CA GLY A 121 -7.82 0.66 -0.21
C GLY A 121 -8.12 -0.42 0.81
N VAL A 122 -9.39 -0.62 1.11
CA VAL A 122 -9.84 -1.52 2.17
C VAL A 122 -10.62 -2.68 1.57
N VAL A 123 -10.12 -3.88 1.79
CA VAL A 123 -10.66 -5.09 1.17
C VAL A 123 -11.65 -5.76 2.12
N ASP A 124 -12.87 -5.98 1.64
CA ASP A 124 -13.91 -6.76 2.33
C ASP A 124 -14.23 -6.25 3.74
N ASN A 125 -14.25 -4.92 3.93
CA ASN A 125 -14.61 -4.32 5.21
C ASN A 125 -15.36 -3.01 4.97
N ASP A 126 -16.67 -3.03 5.16
CA ASP A 126 -17.53 -1.86 4.93
C ASP A 126 -17.54 -0.87 6.08
N HIS A 127 -16.95 -1.22 7.21
CA HIS A 127 -17.01 -0.40 8.43
C HIS A 127 -15.76 0.44 8.66
N PHE A 128 -14.68 0.13 7.98
CA PHE A 128 -13.42 0.84 8.17
C PHE A 128 -13.52 2.27 7.63
N VAL A 129 -12.98 3.22 8.39
CA VAL A 129 -12.83 4.61 7.95
C VAL A 129 -11.36 4.97 8.04
N ALA A 130 -10.81 5.49 6.96
CA ALA A 130 -9.40 5.86 6.89
C ALA A 130 -9.06 6.96 7.91
N PRO A 131 -7.92 6.84 8.60
CA PRO A 131 -7.48 7.90 9.52
C PRO A 131 -7.05 9.16 8.79
N GLN A 132 -6.77 9.05 7.50
CA GLN A 132 -6.30 10.16 6.69
C GLN A 132 -6.62 9.86 5.22
N GLY A 133 -7.00 10.89 4.47
CA GLY A 133 -7.25 10.77 3.04
C GLY A 133 -8.56 10.04 2.74
N LYS A 134 -8.60 9.44 1.55
CA LYS A 134 -9.80 8.82 1.02
C LYS A 134 -9.80 7.32 1.30
N THR A 135 -10.98 6.78 1.60
CA THR A 135 -11.19 5.33 1.70
C THR A 135 -11.82 4.83 0.40
N VAL A 136 -11.21 3.81 -0.19
CA VAL A 136 -11.74 3.11 -1.37
C VAL A 136 -12.07 1.69 -0.96
N ARG A 137 -13.32 1.26 -1.19
CA ARG A 137 -13.76 -0.09 -0.86
C ARG A 137 -13.43 -1.04 -2.02
N ILE A 138 -12.83 -2.17 -1.68
CA ILE A 138 -12.45 -3.20 -2.65
C ILE A 138 -13.08 -4.50 -2.19
N TYR A 139 -13.66 -5.24 -3.13
CA TYR A 139 -14.32 -6.51 -2.80
C TYR A 139 -13.65 -7.65 -3.55
N SER A 140 -13.30 -8.70 -2.81
CA SER A 140 -12.61 -9.86 -3.39
C SER A 140 -13.55 -10.84 -4.07
N ASN A 141 -14.82 -10.63 -3.97
CA ASN A 141 -15.94 -11.31 -4.62
C ASN A 141 -17.16 -11.24 -3.76
#